data_fe15e0225dcafbdff2ce14d15303878d
#
_entry.id   fe15e0225dcafbdff2ce14d15303878d
#
_cell.length_a   1.000
_cell.length_b   1.000
_cell.length_c   1.000
_cell.angle_alpha   90.00
_cell.angle_beta   90.00
_cell.angle_gamma   90.00
#
_symmetry.space_group_name_H-M   'P 1'
#
loop_
_entity.id
_entity.type
_entity.pdbx_description
1 polymer ?
#
loop_
_entity_poly.entity_id
_entity_poly.type
_entity_poly.pdbx_seq_one_letter_code
_entity_poly.pdbx_strand_id
1 'polypeptide(L)'
;NPWQPMPKMEPVSTAKVKVSDNVKAGEVSFTSKDFEIVFSRQTGLLTRYEVEGRNLLGEGGTLKPNFWRAVTDNDMGANFQNKLAVWHNPKMDLKQVSVEPATRQLTAVYDMPDVAATLHLIYNVAQDGALHVSMEMQMKDGSKAPILPRFGVLMQLPYDMDQSTYYGRGPIENYSDRKY
;
A
#
# COMPACT_ATOMS: atom_id res chain seq x y z
N ASN A 1 -20.78 13.13 22.71
CA ASN A 1 -20.70 13.13 21.25
C ASN A 1 -21.67 12.10 20.71
N PRO A 2 -22.73 12.47 19.99
CA PRO A 2 -23.64 11.48 19.46
C PRO A 2 -22.90 10.59 18.49
N TRP A 3 -22.98 9.28 18.69
CA TRP A 3 -22.53 8.27 17.76
C TRP A 3 -23.19 8.56 16.40
N GLN A 4 -22.42 8.93 15.41
CA GLN A 4 -22.92 8.90 14.05
C GLN A 4 -22.93 7.44 13.58
N PRO A 5 -24.07 6.93 13.10
CA PRO A 5 -24.10 5.57 12.57
C PRO A 5 -23.12 5.47 11.38
N MET A 6 -22.43 4.35 11.29
CA MET A 6 -21.62 4.07 10.12
C MET A 6 -22.46 4.25 8.85
N PRO A 7 -21.92 4.89 7.80
CA PRO A 7 -22.64 4.99 6.53
C PRO A 7 -23.05 3.58 6.09
N LYS A 8 -24.31 3.44 5.64
CA LYS A 8 -24.78 2.18 5.07
C LYS A 8 -23.89 1.87 3.88
N MET A 9 -23.21 0.73 3.95
CA MET A 9 -22.48 0.22 2.79
C MET A 9 -23.54 -0.10 1.71
N GLU A 10 -23.39 0.52 0.54
CA GLU A 10 -24.17 0.17 -0.64
C GLU A 10 -23.96 -1.32 -0.97
N PRO A 11 -24.95 -2.00 -1.53
CA PRO A 11 -24.83 -3.41 -1.86
C PRO A 11 -23.67 -3.60 -2.85
N VAL A 12 -22.78 -4.52 -2.50
CA VAL A 12 -21.63 -4.90 -3.33
C VAL A 12 -22.07 -5.26 -4.74
N SER A 13 -21.44 -4.67 -5.75
CA SER A 13 -21.67 -5.02 -7.16
C SER A 13 -21.49 -6.53 -7.35
N THR A 14 -22.47 -7.20 -7.95
CA THR A 14 -22.40 -8.62 -8.32
C THR A 14 -21.69 -8.83 -9.66
N ALA A 15 -21.09 -7.79 -10.23
CA ALA A 15 -20.40 -7.85 -11.50
C ALA A 15 -19.18 -8.78 -11.42
N LYS A 16 -19.03 -9.65 -12.44
CA LYS A 16 -17.91 -10.58 -12.52
C LYS A 16 -16.62 -9.82 -12.81
N VAL A 17 -15.60 -10.01 -11.97
CA VAL A 17 -14.25 -9.48 -12.19
C VAL A 17 -13.49 -10.39 -13.14
N LYS A 18 -12.99 -9.82 -14.24
CA LYS A 18 -12.08 -10.48 -15.17
C LYS A 18 -10.64 -10.24 -14.70
N VAL A 19 -9.89 -11.30 -14.58
CA VAL A 19 -8.45 -11.25 -14.27
C VAL A 19 -7.67 -11.56 -15.54
N SER A 20 -6.71 -10.72 -15.90
CA SER A 20 -5.82 -10.91 -17.05
C SER A 20 -4.36 -10.77 -16.59
N ASP A 21 -3.58 -11.79 -16.84
CA ASP A 21 -2.13 -11.79 -16.63
C ASP A 21 -1.43 -11.77 -17.99
N ASN A 22 -1.07 -10.59 -18.45
CA ASN A 22 -0.41 -10.39 -19.74
C ASN A 22 1.11 -10.23 -19.58
N VAL A 23 1.82 -11.34 -19.58
CA VAL A 23 3.29 -11.36 -19.42
C VAL A 23 3.99 -10.57 -20.54
N LYS A 24 3.47 -10.59 -21.77
CA LYS A 24 4.07 -9.87 -22.91
C LYS A 24 3.94 -8.36 -22.78
N ALA A 25 2.80 -7.88 -22.32
CA ALA A 25 2.59 -6.45 -22.03
C ALA A 25 3.24 -6.02 -20.71
N GLY A 26 3.65 -6.97 -19.85
CA GLY A 26 4.20 -6.66 -18.54
C GLY A 26 3.18 -6.18 -17.54
N GLU A 27 1.91 -6.59 -17.66
CA GLU A 27 0.80 -6.08 -16.89
C GLU A 27 -0.08 -7.20 -16.33
N VAL A 28 -0.64 -6.95 -15.15
CA VAL A 28 -1.74 -7.74 -14.57
C VAL A 28 -2.92 -6.81 -14.35
N SER A 29 -4.10 -7.17 -14.86
CA SER A 29 -5.30 -6.36 -14.70
C SER A 29 -6.47 -7.13 -14.08
N PHE A 30 -7.25 -6.39 -13.28
CA PHE A 30 -8.50 -6.80 -12.69
C PHE A 30 -9.56 -5.82 -13.16
N THR A 31 -10.51 -6.29 -13.97
CA THR A 31 -11.45 -5.41 -14.67
C THR A 31 -12.88 -5.86 -14.44
N SER A 32 -13.74 -4.90 -14.17
CA SER A 32 -15.21 -5.03 -14.11
C SER A 32 -15.82 -3.94 -15.00
N LYS A 33 -17.15 -3.89 -15.07
CA LYS A 33 -17.84 -2.79 -15.75
C LYS A 33 -17.63 -1.43 -15.06
N ASP A 34 -17.32 -1.42 -13.76
CA ASP A 34 -17.28 -0.23 -12.92
C ASP A 34 -15.86 0.17 -12.53
N PHE A 35 -14.87 -0.71 -12.73
CA PHE A 35 -13.47 -0.42 -12.36
C PHE A 35 -12.44 -1.15 -13.23
N GLU A 36 -11.24 -0.59 -13.26
CA GLU A 36 -10.03 -1.19 -13.80
C GLU A 36 -8.85 -0.96 -12.85
N ILE A 37 -8.21 -2.05 -12.41
CA ILE A 37 -7.04 -2.03 -11.53
C ILE A 37 -5.89 -2.73 -12.26
N VAL A 38 -4.77 -2.03 -12.46
CA VAL A 38 -3.63 -2.54 -13.22
C VAL A 38 -2.35 -2.46 -12.40
N PHE A 39 -1.57 -3.53 -12.47
CA PHE A 39 -0.27 -3.65 -11.83
C PHE A 39 0.82 -3.89 -12.89
N SER A 40 1.99 -3.29 -12.70
CA SER A 40 3.17 -3.59 -13.49
C SER A 40 3.84 -4.88 -13.02
N ARG A 41 4.10 -5.80 -13.94
CA ARG A 41 4.91 -7.00 -13.65
C ARG A 41 6.39 -6.69 -13.45
N GLN A 42 6.87 -5.55 -13.96
CA GLN A 42 8.26 -5.13 -13.81
C GLN A 42 8.56 -4.58 -12.42
N THR A 43 7.58 -3.93 -11.80
CA THR A 43 7.74 -3.31 -10.50
C THR A 43 6.97 -4.00 -9.38
N GLY A 44 5.94 -4.81 -9.70
CA GLY A 44 5.01 -5.40 -8.74
C GLY A 44 4.06 -4.38 -8.11
N LEU A 45 4.04 -3.13 -8.61
CA LEU A 45 3.29 -2.03 -8.04
C LEU A 45 2.06 -1.68 -8.87
N LEU A 46 1.08 -1.06 -8.21
CA LEU A 46 -0.12 -0.52 -8.81
C LEU A 46 0.23 0.63 -9.78
N THR A 47 -0.29 0.59 -11.01
CA THR A 47 -0.07 1.62 -12.03
C THR A 47 -1.35 2.32 -12.45
N ARG A 48 -2.51 1.71 -12.23
CA ARG A 48 -3.82 2.27 -12.52
C ARG A 48 -4.84 1.80 -11.51
N TYR A 49 -5.65 2.70 -11.03
CA TYR A 49 -6.80 2.40 -10.19
C TYR A 49 -7.95 3.31 -10.63
N GLU A 50 -8.74 2.83 -11.55
CA GLU A 50 -9.87 3.56 -12.13
C GLU A 50 -11.18 3.01 -11.59
N VAL A 51 -12.05 3.89 -11.14
CA VAL A 51 -13.41 3.59 -10.69
C VAL A 51 -14.35 4.57 -11.40
N GLU A 52 -15.38 4.05 -12.06
CA GLU A 52 -16.38 4.85 -12.80
C GLU A 52 -15.74 5.86 -13.77
N GLY A 53 -14.67 5.45 -14.46
CA GLY A 53 -13.95 6.27 -15.42
C GLY A 53 -13.01 7.31 -14.83
N ARG A 54 -12.83 7.34 -13.49
CA ARG A 54 -11.91 8.24 -12.82
C ARG A 54 -10.72 7.48 -12.25
N ASN A 55 -9.51 7.84 -12.67
CA ASN A 55 -8.29 7.31 -12.07
C ASN A 55 -8.07 7.92 -10.67
N LEU A 56 -7.90 7.07 -9.67
CA LEU A 56 -7.67 7.45 -8.28
C LEU A 56 -6.18 7.67 -7.96
N LEU A 57 -5.28 7.39 -8.91
CA LEU A 57 -3.85 7.70 -8.79
C LEU A 57 -3.54 9.04 -9.47
N GLY A 58 -2.66 9.83 -8.86
CA GLY A 58 -2.06 10.99 -9.51
C GLY A 58 -1.25 10.57 -10.75
N GLU A 59 -0.92 11.51 -11.61
CA GLU A 59 -0.13 11.26 -12.82
C GLU A 59 1.23 10.63 -12.46
N GLY A 60 1.52 9.46 -13.04
CA GLY A 60 2.69 8.66 -12.69
C GLY A 60 2.71 8.12 -11.26
N GLY A 61 1.61 8.28 -10.55
CA GLY A 61 1.46 7.85 -9.16
C GLY A 61 1.37 6.34 -9.03
N THR A 62 1.69 5.87 -7.84
CA THR A 62 1.55 4.47 -7.42
C THR A 62 1.26 4.38 -5.94
N LEU A 63 0.93 3.19 -5.47
CA LEU A 63 0.92 2.84 -4.07
C LEU A 63 2.20 2.06 -3.78
N LYS A 64 3.10 2.63 -2.96
CA LYS A 64 4.40 2.03 -2.68
C LYS A 64 4.68 1.89 -1.18
N PRO A 65 5.45 0.87 -0.77
CA PRO A 65 5.95 0.74 0.59
C PRO A 65 6.71 1.99 1.05
N ASN A 66 6.53 2.33 2.31
CA ASN A 66 7.24 3.44 2.95
C ASN A 66 7.68 3.06 4.36
N PHE A 67 8.97 3.22 4.62
CA PHE A 67 9.63 2.81 5.86
C PHE A 67 10.17 4.01 6.65
N TRP A 68 9.96 5.23 6.16
CA TRP A 68 10.46 6.46 6.73
C TRP A 68 9.35 7.40 7.16
N ARG A 69 9.56 8.13 8.23
CA ARG A 69 8.75 9.26 8.68
C ARG A 69 9.61 10.48 8.99
N ALA A 70 9.03 11.64 9.00
CA ALA A 70 9.71 12.83 9.49
C ALA A 70 10.22 12.59 10.93
N VAL A 71 11.44 13.02 11.18
CA VAL A 71 12.04 12.93 12.53
C VAL A 71 11.46 14.01 13.44
N THR A 72 11.25 13.66 14.69
CA THR A 72 10.89 14.60 15.74
C THR A 72 12.15 15.17 16.41
N ASP A 73 12.01 16.18 17.26
CA ASP A 73 13.14 16.73 18.04
C ASP A 73 13.81 15.66 18.91
N ASN A 74 13.02 14.76 19.49
CA ASN A 74 13.55 13.63 20.26
C ASN A 74 14.35 12.65 19.38
N ASP A 75 13.87 12.39 18.17
CA ASP A 75 14.58 11.53 17.21
C ASP A 75 15.92 12.20 16.80
N MET A 76 15.92 13.51 16.58
CA MET A 76 17.14 14.27 16.26
C MET A 76 18.13 14.24 17.41
N GLY A 77 17.68 14.41 18.65
CA GLY A 77 18.50 14.27 19.83
C GLY A 77 19.13 12.88 19.99
N ALA A 78 18.43 11.84 19.56
CA ALA A 78 18.93 10.46 19.53
C ALA A 78 19.77 10.14 18.26
N ASN A 79 19.92 11.09 17.35
CA ASN A 79 20.59 10.97 16.05
C ASN A 79 19.96 9.91 15.11
N PHE A 80 18.63 9.77 15.16
CA PHE A 80 17.90 8.77 14.36
C PHE A 80 17.98 9.06 12.87
N GLN A 81 18.03 10.33 12.46
CA GLN A 81 18.20 10.70 11.06
C GLN A 81 19.42 10.07 10.39
N ASN A 82 20.46 9.77 11.15
CA ASN A 82 21.66 9.09 10.65
C ASN A 82 21.62 7.58 10.94
N LYS A 83 21.30 7.19 12.18
CA LYS A 83 21.28 5.77 12.59
C LYS A 83 20.28 4.92 11.84
N LEU A 84 19.15 5.51 11.42
CA LEU A 84 18.07 4.82 10.74
C LEU A 84 17.97 5.16 9.24
N ALA A 85 18.99 5.87 8.71
CA ALA A 85 19.00 6.39 7.33
C ALA A 85 18.78 5.31 6.26
N VAL A 86 19.15 4.06 6.51
CA VAL A 86 18.93 2.93 5.61
C VAL A 86 17.44 2.73 5.27
N TRP A 87 16.54 3.13 6.17
CA TRP A 87 15.09 3.02 5.97
C TRP A 87 14.48 4.15 5.14
N HIS A 88 15.24 5.19 4.84
CA HIS A 88 14.74 6.33 4.06
C HIS A 88 14.36 5.91 2.64
N ASN A 89 15.19 5.10 2.01
CA ASN A 89 14.93 4.56 0.67
C ASN A 89 15.69 3.24 0.47
N PRO A 90 15.31 2.18 1.19
CA PRO A 90 15.98 0.89 1.05
C PRO A 90 15.73 0.31 -0.34
N LYS A 91 16.72 -0.35 -0.89
CA LYS A 91 16.61 -1.03 -2.17
C LYS A 91 15.57 -2.14 -2.10
N MET A 92 14.72 -2.21 -3.11
CA MET A 92 13.68 -3.23 -3.28
C MET A 92 13.85 -3.89 -4.65
N ASP A 93 14.45 -5.07 -4.67
CA ASP A 93 14.63 -5.87 -5.88
C ASP A 93 13.47 -6.84 -6.05
N LEU A 94 12.60 -6.58 -7.04
CA LEU A 94 11.49 -7.50 -7.34
C LEU A 94 12.03 -8.86 -7.76
N LYS A 95 11.59 -9.92 -7.08
CA LYS A 95 11.96 -11.31 -7.37
C LYS A 95 10.83 -12.08 -8.05
N GLN A 96 9.59 -11.80 -7.69
CA GLN A 96 8.46 -12.56 -8.19
C GLN A 96 7.18 -11.72 -8.19
N VAL A 97 6.37 -11.90 -9.22
CA VAL A 97 4.94 -11.52 -9.22
C VAL A 97 4.14 -12.78 -9.51
N SER A 98 3.25 -13.15 -8.60
CA SER A 98 2.31 -14.26 -8.75
C SER A 98 0.87 -13.76 -8.71
N VAL A 99 0.01 -14.41 -9.48
CA VAL A 99 -1.41 -14.05 -9.58
C VAL A 99 -2.24 -15.30 -9.30
N GLU A 100 -3.22 -15.19 -8.41
CA GLU A 100 -4.23 -16.20 -8.14
C GLU A 100 -5.61 -15.68 -8.59
N PRO A 101 -6.06 -16.07 -9.80
CA PRO A 101 -7.29 -15.53 -10.35
C PRO A 101 -8.54 -15.87 -9.54
N ALA A 102 -8.58 -17.07 -8.91
CA ALA A 102 -9.75 -17.52 -8.16
C ALA A 102 -10.04 -16.64 -6.94
N THR A 103 -9.01 -16.17 -6.26
CA THR A 103 -9.10 -15.28 -5.11
C THR A 103 -8.90 -13.81 -5.46
N ARG A 104 -8.60 -13.52 -6.73
CA ARG A 104 -8.26 -12.18 -7.23
C ARG A 104 -7.10 -11.55 -6.45
N GLN A 105 -6.10 -12.37 -6.17
CA GLN A 105 -4.91 -11.96 -5.43
C GLN A 105 -3.71 -11.79 -6.35
N LEU A 106 -2.95 -10.73 -6.14
CA LEU A 106 -1.61 -10.54 -6.67
C LEU A 106 -0.63 -10.44 -5.51
N THR A 107 0.47 -11.18 -5.59
CA THR A 107 1.56 -11.10 -4.62
C THR A 107 2.85 -10.72 -5.33
N ALA A 108 3.49 -9.64 -4.87
CA ALA A 108 4.82 -9.24 -5.29
C ALA A 108 5.82 -9.48 -4.15
N VAL A 109 6.93 -10.15 -4.47
CA VAL A 109 7.99 -10.48 -3.50
C VAL A 109 9.25 -9.73 -3.87
N TYR A 110 9.78 -8.99 -2.88
CA TYR A 110 10.99 -8.19 -3.03
C TYR A 110 12.09 -8.68 -2.11
N ASP A 111 13.31 -8.71 -2.60
CA ASP A 111 14.52 -8.76 -1.79
C ASP A 111 14.93 -7.34 -1.41
N MET A 112 15.23 -7.12 -0.15
CA MET A 112 15.69 -5.84 0.40
C MET A 112 17.11 -6.01 0.96
N PRO A 113 18.15 -5.95 0.09
CA PRO A 113 19.52 -6.28 0.48
C PRO A 113 20.10 -5.33 1.53
N ASP A 114 19.73 -4.03 1.50
CA ASP A 114 20.26 -3.02 2.41
C ASP A 114 19.92 -3.28 3.88
N VAL A 115 18.82 -4.00 4.11
CA VAL A 115 18.31 -4.31 5.45
C VAL A 115 18.24 -5.82 5.71
N ALA A 116 18.74 -6.63 4.76
CA ALA A 116 18.67 -8.09 4.80
C ALA A 116 17.27 -8.59 5.16
N ALA A 117 16.28 -8.23 4.36
CA ALA A 117 14.88 -8.61 4.54
C ALA A 117 14.26 -9.10 3.23
N THR A 118 13.11 -9.78 3.35
CA THR A 118 12.18 -10.08 2.26
C THR A 118 10.88 -9.37 2.55
N LEU A 119 10.33 -8.67 1.55
CA LEU A 119 9.06 -7.99 1.64
C LEU A 119 8.04 -8.66 0.72
N HIS A 120 6.88 -9.00 1.25
CA HIS A 120 5.73 -9.46 0.51
C HIS A 120 4.69 -8.34 0.47
N LEU A 121 4.27 -7.98 -0.71
CA LEU A 121 3.20 -7.03 -0.97
C LEU A 121 2.04 -7.79 -1.61
N ILE A 122 0.93 -7.87 -0.89
CA ILE A 122 -0.22 -8.72 -1.24
C ILE A 122 -1.41 -7.81 -1.51
N TYR A 123 -1.98 -7.93 -2.71
CA TYR A 123 -3.14 -7.19 -3.13
C TYR A 123 -4.32 -8.14 -3.35
N ASN A 124 -5.45 -7.85 -2.73
CA ASN A 124 -6.71 -8.57 -2.97
C ASN A 124 -7.74 -7.60 -3.52
N VAL A 125 -8.26 -7.89 -4.70
CA VAL A 125 -9.28 -7.09 -5.36
C VAL A 125 -10.67 -7.67 -5.05
N ALA A 126 -11.48 -6.90 -4.34
CA ALA A 126 -12.86 -7.27 -4.05
C ALA A 126 -13.77 -7.16 -5.30
N GLN A 127 -14.96 -7.71 -5.24
CA GLN A 127 -15.89 -7.68 -6.37
C GLN A 127 -16.41 -6.27 -6.68
N ASP A 128 -16.43 -5.39 -5.69
CA ASP A 128 -16.83 -3.99 -5.81
C ASP A 128 -15.68 -3.05 -6.23
N GLY A 129 -14.47 -3.60 -6.47
CA GLY A 129 -13.28 -2.84 -6.82
C GLY A 129 -12.50 -2.31 -5.62
N ALA A 130 -12.91 -2.61 -4.37
CA ALA A 130 -12.09 -2.29 -3.21
C ALA A 130 -10.75 -3.06 -3.28
N LEU A 131 -9.66 -2.36 -3.01
CA LEU A 131 -8.30 -2.91 -3.00
C LEU A 131 -7.82 -3.07 -1.56
N HIS A 132 -7.68 -4.32 -1.12
CA HIS A 132 -7.07 -4.64 0.16
C HIS A 132 -5.58 -4.86 -0.05
N VAL A 133 -4.77 -4.15 0.72
CA VAL A 133 -3.31 -4.21 0.64
C VAL A 133 -2.76 -4.71 1.96
N SER A 134 -2.02 -5.82 1.91
CA SER A 134 -1.25 -6.35 3.05
C SER A 134 0.23 -6.29 2.73
N MET A 135 1.02 -6.00 3.74
CA MET A 135 2.47 -5.90 3.63
C MET A 135 3.11 -6.68 4.76
N GLU A 136 3.98 -7.62 4.40
CA GLU A 136 4.67 -8.50 5.35
C GLU A 136 6.17 -8.42 5.11
N MET A 137 6.94 -8.17 6.16
CA MET A 137 8.39 -8.15 6.09
C MET A 137 8.99 -9.23 6.97
N GLN A 138 9.89 -10.01 6.40
CA GLN A 138 10.66 -11.02 7.10
C GLN A 138 12.14 -10.66 7.08
N MET A 139 12.71 -10.44 8.26
CA MET A 139 14.14 -10.24 8.39
C MET A 139 14.87 -11.55 8.16
N LYS A 140 15.96 -11.53 7.41
CA LYS A 140 16.83 -12.70 7.20
C LYS A 140 17.68 -12.94 8.45
N ASP A 141 18.08 -14.18 8.67
CA ASP A 141 18.98 -14.53 9.74
C ASP A 141 20.28 -13.71 9.67
N GLY A 142 20.69 -13.19 10.82
CA GLY A 142 21.87 -12.35 10.92
C GLY A 142 21.72 -10.92 10.43
N SER A 143 20.49 -10.47 10.09
CA SER A 143 20.24 -9.06 9.77
C SER A 143 20.67 -8.15 10.92
N LYS A 144 21.39 -7.07 10.55
CA LYS A 144 21.83 -6.01 11.46
C LYS A 144 21.08 -4.70 11.23
N ALA A 145 19.94 -4.77 10.54
CA ALA A 145 19.12 -3.59 10.29
C ALA A 145 18.71 -2.94 11.62
N PRO A 146 18.77 -1.62 11.70
CA PRO A 146 18.28 -0.90 12.88
C PRO A 146 16.76 -0.99 12.99
N ILE A 147 16.21 -0.55 14.12
CA ILE A 147 14.76 -0.48 14.34
C ILE A 147 14.08 0.26 13.20
N LEU A 148 12.89 -0.22 12.85
CA LEU A 148 12.08 0.31 11.76
C LEU A 148 11.29 1.55 12.23
N PRO A 149 11.50 2.75 11.65
CA PRO A 149 10.82 3.96 12.11
C PRO A 149 9.36 4.06 11.66
N ARG A 150 9.01 3.39 10.57
CA ARG A 150 7.66 3.32 10.02
C ARG A 150 7.47 2.06 9.19
N PHE A 151 6.28 1.49 9.23
CA PHE A 151 5.85 0.43 8.33
C PHE A 151 4.49 0.81 7.73
N GLY A 152 4.47 1.19 6.47
CA GLY A 152 3.27 1.71 5.83
C GLY A 152 3.42 1.84 4.32
N VAL A 153 2.44 2.47 3.71
CA VAL A 153 2.39 2.76 2.27
C VAL A 153 2.18 4.24 2.02
N LEU A 154 2.64 4.70 0.87
CA LEU A 154 2.32 6.01 0.31
C LEU A 154 1.55 5.82 -0.98
N MET A 155 0.49 6.58 -1.16
CA MET A 155 -0.30 6.65 -2.37
C MET A 155 -0.36 8.10 -2.83
N GLN A 156 -0.06 8.34 -4.10
CA GLN A 156 -0.20 9.65 -4.72
C GLN A 156 -1.59 9.77 -5.33
N LEU A 157 -2.36 10.73 -4.85
CA LEU A 157 -3.72 11.01 -5.32
C LEU A 157 -3.69 12.19 -6.32
N PRO A 158 -4.71 12.31 -7.20
CA PRO A 158 -4.92 13.51 -7.99
C PRO A 158 -5.05 14.75 -7.11
N TYR A 159 -4.58 15.89 -7.61
CA TYR A 159 -4.52 17.15 -6.84
C TYR A 159 -5.91 17.66 -6.39
N ASP A 160 -6.96 17.30 -7.12
CA ASP A 160 -8.35 17.65 -6.79
C ASP A 160 -8.98 16.79 -5.70
N MET A 161 -8.27 15.77 -5.20
CA MET A 161 -8.62 14.99 -4.01
C MET A 161 -7.99 15.63 -2.76
N ASP A 162 -8.43 16.84 -2.42
CA ASP A 162 -7.88 17.68 -1.35
C ASP A 162 -8.64 17.57 -0.02
N GLN A 163 -9.74 16.83 0.00
CA GLN A 163 -10.54 16.60 1.20
C GLN A 163 -10.39 15.17 1.69
N SER A 164 -10.19 15.01 3.00
CA SER A 164 -10.21 13.69 3.64
C SER A 164 -11.22 13.65 4.78
N THR A 165 -12.00 12.58 4.80
CA THR A 165 -12.90 12.27 5.92
C THR A 165 -12.46 10.97 6.54
N TYR A 166 -12.28 10.93 7.86
CA TYR A 166 -11.92 9.70 8.54
C TYR A 166 -12.87 9.41 9.70
N TYR A 167 -13.05 8.14 9.99
CA TYR A 167 -13.72 7.66 11.16
C TYR A 167 -12.69 6.96 12.05
N GLY A 168 -12.51 7.45 13.25
CA GLY A 168 -11.51 6.93 14.16
C GLY A 168 -11.51 7.61 15.51
N ARG A 169 -10.49 7.31 16.30
CA ARG A 169 -10.26 8.01 17.56
C ARG A 169 -9.68 9.39 17.28
N GLY A 170 -10.03 10.34 18.08
CA GLY A 170 -9.57 11.73 18.01
C GLY A 170 -10.35 12.53 19.06
N PRO A 171 -10.37 13.87 19.04
CA PRO A 171 -10.05 14.74 17.92
C PRO A 171 -8.59 15.19 17.80
N ILE A 172 -7.76 15.00 18.82
CA ILE A 172 -6.44 15.65 18.85
C ILE A 172 -5.31 14.65 18.59
N GLU A 173 -5.18 13.65 19.44
CA GLU A 173 -4.08 12.68 19.38
C GLU A 173 -4.57 11.25 19.58
N ASN A 174 -3.84 10.30 19.04
CA ASN A 174 -4.21 8.89 19.06
C ASN A 174 -3.08 7.96 19.50
N TYR A 175 -2.14 8.49 20.27
CA TYR A 175 -1.05 7.70 20.82
C TYR A 175 -1.56 6.75 21.91
N SER A 176 -0.86 5.63 22.08
CA SER A 176 -1.25 4.60 23.05
C SER A 176 -1.32 5.10 24.51
N ASP A 177 -0.53 6.09 24.83
CA ASP A 177 -0.41 6.76 26.15
C ASP A 177 -1.30 8.00 26.29
N ARG A 178 -1.99 8.42 25.21
CA ARG A 178 -2.86 9.60 25.16
C ARG A 178 -4.23 9.28 24.57
N LYS A 179 -4.87 8.26 25.10
CA LYS A 179 -6.23 7.86 24.72
C LYS A 179 -7.21 8.49 25.71
N TYR A 180 -7.98 9.44 25.25
CA TYR A 180 -9.10 10.04 25.97
C TYR A 180 -10.42 9.51 25.44
#